data_8745a33bd2676a42ffa1a6582c92ed84
#
_entry.id   8745a33bd2676a42ffa1a6582c92ed84
#
_cell.length_a   1.000
_cell.length_b   1.000
_cell.length_c   1.000
_cell.angle_alpha   90.00
_cell.angle_beta   90.00
_cell.angle_gamma   90.00
#
_symmetry.space_group_name_H-M   'P 1'
#
loop_
_entity.id
_entity.type
_entity.pdbx_description
1 polymer ?
#
loop_
_entity_poly.entity_id
_entity_poly.type
_entity_poly.pdbx_seq_one_letter_code
_entity_poly.pdbx_strand_id
1 'polypeptide(L)'
;VQNEVSERFTNYELKYFGAGSNNPLQDYKLPLLRRLCQKLGIRIQSRHYNFSVSNPIHAGDIIDFIPVVKHGFPKTPLSEIHQLLEVGRVKMGRLRCRESLDVLQEALMLLYQTVGVLHNDVASCCQMISTCLFREGDIESAIVQQRRAITIYERLHGLDSAYVVQGYDHLATLYHQKYEHDMAIKFGLKSIYYQKIMCGGFGNSTLTNGYIKLGNMYQEAQHFKAAVHCYNEAIRLSSDNPLDSAHCYHLLAVLSSVTRQHKGALEFEQRGYKILKTLLGPDSPRTKQAFSWVKKFTQNVVVTIKATRGIAEEKKREKALQDLLRSDISK
;
A
#
# COMPACT_ATOMS: atom_id res chain seq x y z
N VAL A 1 -11.37 -33.10 -5.35
CA VAL A 1 -11.20 -31.72 -5.89
C VAL A 1 -10.18 -31.72 -7.04
N GLN A 2 -8.97 -32.28 -6.91
CA GLN A 2 -8.01 -32.35 -8.02
C GLN A 2 -8.53 -33.16 -9.23
N ASN A 3 -9.16 -34.31 -8.98
CA ASN A 3 -9.74 -35.16 -10.04
C ASN A 3 -10.95 -34.48 -10.71
N GLU A 4 -11.80 -33.78 -9.93
CA GLU A 4 -12.96 -33.06 -10.48
C GLU A 4 -12.57 -31.82 -11.31
N VAL A 5 -11.46 -31.15 -10.94
CA VAL A 5 -10.96 -30.02 -11.72
C VAL A 5 -10.30 -30.51 -13.02
N SER A 6 -9.57 -31.60 -12.99
CA SER A 6 -8.97 -32.20 -14.19
C SER A 6 -10.01 -32.79 -15.15
N GLU A 7 -11.12 -33.34 -14.66
CA GLU A 7 -12.22 -33.84 -15.50
C GLU A 7 -13.03 -32.73 -16.18
N ARG A 8 -13.24 -31.59 -15.50
CA ARG A 8 -14.01 -30.46 -16.04
C ARG A 8 -13.20 -29.50 -16.91
N PHE A 9 -11.90 -29.47 -16.76
CA PHE A 9 -10.99 -28.52 -17.43
C PHE A 9 -9.77 -29.19 -18.02
N THR A 10 -10.00 -30.23 -18.82
CA THR A 10 -8.96 -31.06 -19.48
C THR A 10 -7.94 -30.28 -20.35
N ASN A 11 -8.21 -29.01 -20.68
CA ASN A 11 -7.32 -28.16 -21.49
C ASN A 11 -6.80 -26.93 -20.73
N TYR A 12 -7.08 -26.80 -19.43
CA TYR A 12 -6.49 -25.74 -18.62
C TYR A 12 -5.14 -26.23 -18.07
N GLU A 13 -4.08 -26.02 -18.84
CA GLU A 13 -2.74 -26.06 -18.27
C GLU A 13 -2.66 -24.98 -17.18
N LEU A 14 -2.51 -25.42 -15.94
CA LEU A 14 -2.29 -24.56 -14.75
C LEU A 14 -0.91 -23.88 -14.86
N LYS A 15 -0.64 -23.20 -15.98
CA LYS A 15 0.63 -22.49 -16.27
C LYS A 15 0.85 -21.22 -15.45
N TYR A 16 -0.17 -20.79 -14.69
CA TYR A 16 -0.10 -19.57 -13.88
C TYR A 16 0.29 -19.79 -12.42
N PHE A 17 0.81 -20.96 -12.08
CA PHE A 17 1.30 -21.22 -10.74
C PHE A 17 2.78 -20.90 -10.68
N GLY A 18 3.09 -19.68 -10.19
CA GLY A 18 4.45 -19.14 -10.12
C GLY A 18 5.44 -20.10 -9.51
N ALA A 19 6.57 -20.25 -10.19
CA ALA A 19 7.74 -20.98 -9.73
C ALA A 19 8.28 -20.31 -8.46
N GLY A 20 7.91 -20.81 -7.28
CA GLY A 20 8.41 -20.25 -6.01
C GLY A 20 7.99 -20.97 -4.74
N SER A 21 6.93 -21.78 -4.75
CA SER A 21 6.57 -22.60 -3.60
C SER A 21 6.57 -24.09 -3.96
N ASN A 22 7.13 -24.90 -3.08
CA ASN A 22 7.15 -26.37 -3.26
C ASN A 22 5.75 -27.01 -3.23
N ASN A 23 4.68 -26.20 -3.09
CA ASN A 23 3.30 -26.68 -3.07
C ASN A 23 2.29 -25.58 -3.49
N PRO A 24 2.11 -25.33 -4.80
CA PRO A 24 1.23 -24.26 -5.31
C PRO A 24 -0.23 -24.39 -4.85
N LEU A 25 -0.68 -25.59 -4.49
CA LEU A 25 -2.04 -25.83 -3.99
C LEU A 25 -2.29 -25.25 -2.58
N GLN A 26 -1.25 -25.03 -1.77
CA GLN A 26 -1.44 -24.45 -0.43
C GLN A 26 -1.85 -22.98 -0.51
N ASP A 27 -1.35 -22.25 -1.48
CA ASP A 27 -1.54 -20.82 -1.63
C ASP A 27 -2.98 -20.43 -2.00
N TYR A 28 -3.71 -21.36 -2.67
CA TYR A 28 -5.11 -21.15 -3.05
C TYR A 28 -6.11 -21.70 -2.04
N LYS A 29 -5.70 -22.51 -1.09
CA LYS A 29 -6.62 -23.09 -0.10
C LYS A 29 -7.24 -22.01 0.77
N LEU A 30 -6.51 -21.00 1.17
CA LEU A 30 -7.04 -19.90 1.99
C LEU A 30 -8.04 -19.02 1.24
N PRO A 31 -7.76 -18.52 0.03
CA PRO A 31 -8.76 -17.79 -0.76
C PRO A 31 -10.02 -18.62 -1.07
N LEU A 32 -9.87 -19.92 -1.33
CA LEU A 32 -10.99 -20.82 -1.58
C LEU A 32 -11.84 -20.99 -0.31
N LEU A 33 -11.21 -21.25 0.83
CA LEU A 33 -11.88 -21.35 2.13
C LEU A 33 -12.68 -20.09 2.43
N ARG A 34 -12.10 -18.91 2.19
CA ARG A 34 -12.76 -17.63 2.44
C ARG A 34 -13.98 -17.43 1.55
N ARG A 35 -13.88 -17.75 0.24
CA ARG A 35 -15.02 -17.70 -0.67
C ARG A 35 -16.14 -18.65 -0.23
N LEU A 36 -15.78 -19.83 0.25
CA LEU A 36 -16.74 -20.80 0.78
C LEU A 36 -17.42 -20.24 2.03
N CYS A 37 -16.63 -19.72 2.98
CA CYS A 37 -17.14 -19.11 4.21
C CYS A 37 -18.06 -17.92 3.92
N GLN A 38 -17.72 -17.06 2.97
CA GLN A 38 -18.58 -15.94 2.54
C GLN A 38 -19.91 -16.43 1.97
N LYS A 39 -19.91 -17.48 1.14
CA LYS A 39 -21.13 -18.06 0.58
C LYS A 39 -22.03 -18.70 1.64
N LEU A 40 -21.43 -19.25 2.68
CA LEU A 40 -22.13 -19.92 3.79
C LEU A 40 -22.48 -18.97 4.94
N GLY A 41 -22.02 -17.71 4.88
CA GLY A 41 -22.21 -16.75 5.96
C GLY A 41 -21.40 -17.07 7.22
N ILE A 42 -20.30 -17.80 7.10
CA ILE A 42 -19.41 -18.15 8.21
C ILE A 42 -18.28 -17.13 8.30
N ARG A 43 -18.09 -16.51 9.46
CA ARG A 43 -16.90 -15.66 9.73
C ARG A 43 -15.85 -16.48 10.45
N ILE A 44 -14.66 -16.53 9.86
CA ILE A 44 -13.49 -17.18 10.44
C ILE A 44 -12.45 -16.14 10.85
N GLN A 45 -11.60 -16.49 11.82
CA GLN A 45 -10.53 -15.64 12.32
C GLN A 45 -9.51 -15.34 11.22
N SER A 46 -9.04 -14.09 11.16
CA SER A 46 -8.02 -13.66 10.20
C SER A 46 -6.62 -13.97 10.73
N ARG A 47 -6.17 -15.19 10.48
CA ARG A 47 -4.82 -15.68 10.82
C ARG A 47 -4.24 -16.52 9.68
N HIS A 48 -2.98 -16.85 9.76
CA HIS A 48 -2.37 -17.84 8.88
C HIS A 48 -2.84 -19.24 9.25
N TYR A 49 -3.38 -19.96 8.25
CA TYR A 49 -3.83 -21.34 8.38
C TYR A 49 -2.80 -22.28 7.75
N ASN A 50 -2.34 -23.27 8.52
CA ASN A 50 -1.44 -24.28 7.98
C ASN A 50 -2.28 -25.45 7.45
N PHE A 51 -2.44 -25.52 6.13
CA PHE A 51 -3.22 -26.56 5.46
C PHE A 51 -2.46 -27.88 5.25
N SER A 52 -1.23 -27.99 5.78
CA SER A 52 -0.47 -29.26 5.76
C SER A 52 -0.86 -30.19 6.92
N VAL A 53 -1.57 -29.67 7.93
CA VAL A 53 -2.04 -30.42 9.10
C VAL A 53 -3.42 -31.00 8.81
N SER A 54 -3.75 -32.14 9.43
CA SER A 54 -5.04 -32.83 9.24
C SER A 54 -6.26 -31.95 9.61
N ASN A 55 -6.15 -31.10 10.63
CA ASN A 55 -7.19 -30.20 11.08
C ASN A 55 -6.68 -28.74 11.11
N PRO A 56 -6.65 -28.03 9.97
CA PRO A 56 -6.16 -26.66 9.89
C PRO A 56 -7.08 -25.63 10.54
N ILE A 57 -8.36 -25.98 10.71
CA ILE A 57 -9.44 -25.11 11.23
C ILE A 57 -10.02 -25.75 12.49
N HIS A 58 -10.08 -24.99 13.57
CA HIS A 58 -10.67 -25.40 14.83
C HIS A 58 -11.98 -24.66 15.09
N ALA A 59 -12.81 -25.19 15.98
CA ALA A 59 -14.07 -24.54 16.34
C ALA A 59 -13.89 -23.10 16.86
N GLY A 60 -12.77 -22.83 17.56
CA GLY A 60 -12.42 -21.49 18.03
C GLY A 60 -12.03 -20.50 16.92
N ASP A 61 -11.81 -20.96 15.71
CA ASP A 61 -11.57 -20.07 14.55
C ASP A 61 -12.84 -19.49 13.98
N ILE A 62 -14.02 -20.05 14.31
CA ILE A 62 -15.31 -19.52 13.91
C ILE A 62 -15.68 -18.38 14.84
N ILE A 63 -15.77 -17.16 14.32
CA ILE A 63 -16.10 -15.97 15.09
C ILE A 63 -17.62 -15.83 15.21
N ASP A 64 -18.33 -16.01 14.09
CA ASP A 64 -19.75 -15.68 13.99
C ASP A 64 -20.39 -16.31 12.74
N PHE A 65 -21.72 -16.39 12.74
CA PHE A 65 -22.54 -16.80 11.59
C PHE A 65 -23.38 -15.61 11.14
N ILE A 66 -23.19 -15.17 9.91
CA ILE A 66 -23.96 -14.09 9.31
C ILE A 66 -25.04 -14.74 8.44
N PRO A 67 -26.35 -14.50 8.71
CA PRO A 67 -27.39 -15.05 7.87
C PRO A 67 -27.25 -14.49 6.44
N VAL A 68 -27.08 -15.39 5.47
CA VAL A 68 -27.07 -15.04 4.06
C VAL A 68 -28.51 -14.92 3.58
N VAL A 69 -29.06 -13.71 3.59
CA VAL A 69 -30.41 -13.44 3.11
C VAL A 69 -30.36 -13.26 1.59
N LYS A 70 -30.99 -14.15 0.85
CA LYS A 70 -31.26 -13.96 -0.58
C LYS A 70 -32.49 -13.05 -0.71
N HIS A 71 -32.23 -11.76 -0.92
CA HIS A 71 -33.29 -10.79 -1.11
C HIS A 71 -33.96 -10.96 -2.45
N GLY A 72 -35.27 -11.25 -2.43
CA GLY A 72 -36.14 -11.18 -3.59
C GLY A 72 -36.85 -9.83 -3.72
N PHE A 73 -36.06 -8.72 -3.59
CA PHE A 73 -36.65 -7.39 -3.74
C PHE A 73 -37.03 -7.09 -5.21
N PRO A 74 -38.11 -6.35 -5.44
CA PRO A 74 -38.42 -5.87 -6.77
C PRO A 74 -37.27 -5.02 -7.29
N LYS A 75 -36.82 -5.29 -8.52
CA LYS A 75 -35.63 -4.69 -9.12
C LYS A 75 -35.71 -3.16 -9.30
N THR A 76 -36.89 -2.59 -9.30
CA THR A 76 -37.16 -1.19 -9.61
C THR A 76 -36.59 -0.17 -8.63
N PRO A 77 -36.77 -0.28 -7.29
CA PRO A 77 -36.22 0.70 -6.35
C PRO A 77 -34.67 0.68 -6.31
N LEU A 78 -34.07 -0.51 -6.44
CA LEU A 78 -32.61 -0.66 -6.47
C LEU A 78 -31.99 -0.12 -7.77
N SER A 79 -32.71 -0.19 -8.90
CA SER A 79 -32.20 0.35 -10.17
C SER A 79 -32.06 1.87 -10.14
N GLU A 80 -33.01 2.58 -9.53
CA GLU A 80 -32.94 4.04 -9.36
C GLU A 80 -31.78 4.45 -8.44
N ILE A 81 -31.61 3.74 -7.33
CA ILE A 81 -30.48 3.98 -6.41
C ILE A 81 -29.14 3.72 -7.12
N HIS A 82 -29.03 2.63 -7.91
CA HIS A 82 -27.83 2.35 -8.67
C HIS A 82 -27.55 3.44 -9.74
N GLN A 83 -28.58 4.02 -10.35
CA GLN A 83 -28.41 5.16 -11.25
C GLN A 83 -27.87 6.39 -10.50
N LEU A 84 -28.39 6.70 -9.29
CA LEU A 84 -27.87 7.79 -8.47
C LEU A 84 -26.39 7.55 -8.08
N LEU A 85 -26.05 6.32 -7.68
CA LEU A 85 -24.65 5.96 -7.36
C LEU A 85 -23.74 6.15 -8.57
N GLU A 86 -24.19 5.77 -9.77
CA GLU A 86 -23.40 5.93 -10.99
C GLU A 86 -23.27 7.42 -11.39
N VAL A 87 -24.34 8.22 -11.28
CA VAL A 87 -24.29 9.67 -11.46
C VAL A 87 -23.32 10.31 -10.49
N GLY A 88 -23.36 9.91 -9.20
CA GLY A 88 -22.40 10.35 -8.20
C GLY A 88 -20.96 10.02 -8.59
N ARG A 89 -20.70 8.80 -9.06
CA ARG A 89 -19.37 8.34 -9.52
C ARG A 89 -18.89 9.15 -10.72
N VAL A 90 -19.73 9.38 -11.73
CA VAL A 90 -19.38 10.19 -12.91
C VAL A 90 -19.08 11.63 -12.52
N LYS A 91 -19.88 12.25 -11.64
CA LYS A 91 -19.63 13.60 -11.15
C LYS A 91 -18.31 13.68 -10.38
N MET A 92 -18.02 12.70 -9.52
CA MET A 92 -16.75 12.58 -8.80
C MET A 92 -15.56 12.46 -9.75
N GLY A 93 -15.69 11.69 -10.85
CA GLY A 93 -14.68 11.55 -11.90
C GLY A 93 -14.43 12.86 -12.65
N ARG A 94 -15.44 13.72 -12.77
CA ARG A 94 -15.35 15.07 -13.39
C ARG A 94 -14.90 16.16 -12.41
N LEU A 95 -14.44 15.80 -11.22
CA LEU A 95 -14.02 16.70 -10.14
C LEU A 95 -15.12 17.63 -9.60
N ARG A 96 -16.40 17.30 -9.84
CA ARG A 96 -17.55 18.04 -9.31
C ARG A 96 -17.96 17.42 -7.97
N CYS A 97 -17.08 17.54 -6.95
CA CYS A 97 -17.26 16.82 -5.69
C CYS A 97 -18.51 17.25 -4.92
N ARG A 98 -18.85 18.55 -4.88
CA ARG A 98 -20.06 19.06 -4.19
C ARG A 98 -21.34 18.49 -4.77
N GLU A 99 -21.50 18.58 -6.09
CA GLU A 99 -22.67 18.00 -6.78
C GLU A 99 -22.74 16.47 -6.64
N SER A 100 -21.58 15.81 -6.52
CA SER A 100 -21.51 14.36 -6.24
C SER A 100 -21.97 14.06 -4.83
N LEU A 101 -21.61 14.89 -3.82
CA LEU A 101 -22.01 14.71 -2.43
C LEU A 101 -23.53 14.75 -2.28
N ASP A 102 -24.21 15.74 -2.89
CA ASP A 102 -25.66 15.87 -2.82
C ASP A 102 -26.36 14.59 -3.31
N VAL A 103 -25.95 14.10 -4.51
CA VAL A 103 -26.52 12.89 -5.10
C VAL A 103 -26.18 11.63 -4.28
N LEU A 104 -24.97 11.52 -3.75
CA LEU A 104 -24.56 10.37 -2.95
C LEU A 104 -25.24 10.37 -1.56
N GLN A 105 -25.52 11.52 -0.97
CA GLN A 105 -26.27 11.60 0.26
C GLN A 105 -27.73 11.17 0.08
N GLU A 106 -28.38 11.59 -1.02
CA GLU A 106 -29.71 11.12 -1.39
C GLU A 106 -29.72 9.59 -1.60
N ALA A 107 -28.76 9.06 -2.39
CA ALA A 107 -28.61 7.63 -2.60
C ALA A 107 -28.41 6.87 -1.27
N LEU A 108 -27.62 7.41 -0.34
CA LEU A 108 -27.37 6.81 0.97
C LEU A 108 -28.63 6.72 1.82
N MET A 109 -29.45 7.78 1.81
CA MET A 109 -30.74 7.81 2.52
C MET A 109 -31.69 6.74 1.97
N LEU A 110 -31.81 6.62 0.66
CA LEU A 110 -32.62 5.61 0.01
C LEU A 110 -32.10 4.19 0.28
N LEU A 111 -30.79 3.99 0.29
CA LEU A 111 -30.17 2.70 0.64
C LEU A 111 -30.51 2.29 2.07
N TYR A 112 -30.46 3.20 3.04
CA TYR A 112 -30.82 2.88 4.42
C TYR A 112 -32.30 2.44 4.55
N GLN A 113 -33.18 3.02 3.76
CA GLN A 113 -34.62 2.68 3.78
C GLN A 113 -34.91 1.35 3.07
N THR A 114 -34.13 0.99 2.03
CA THR A 114 -34.41 -0.17 1.18
C THR A 114 -33.68 -1.43 1.62
N VAL A 115 -32.37 -1.35 1.82
CA VAL A 115 -31.48 -2.51 2.10
C VAL A 115 -30.94 -2.52 3.53
N GLY A 116 -31.13 -1.44 4.28
CA GLY A 116 -30.64 -1.31 5.65
C GLY A 116 -29.15 -0.95 5.70
N VAL A 117 -28.62 -0.87 6.93
CA VAL A 117 -27.26 -0.35 7.19
C VAL A 117 -26.16 -1.30 6.75
N LEU A 118 -26.37 -2.62 6.85
CA LEU A 118 -25.39 -3.64 6.57
C LEU A 118 -25.52 -4.16 5.13
N HIS A 119 -25.18 -3.31 4.16
CA HIS A 119 -25.20 -3.65 2.75
C HIS A 119 -23.95 -3.16 2.04
N ASN A 120 -23.54 -3.89 1.00
CA ASN A 120 -22.31 -3.57 0.24
C ASN A 120 -22.39 -2.19 -0.42
N ASP A 121 -23.56 -1.84 -0.98
CA ASP A 121 -23.76 -0.55 -1.66
C ASP A 121 -23.73 0.62 -0.67
N VAL A 122 -24.16 0.42 0.58
CA VAL A 122 -24.04 1.41 1.65
C VAL A 122 -22.58 1.68 1.95
N ALA A 123 -21.76 0.64 2.09
CA ALA A 123 -20.33 0.79 2.32
C ALA A 123 -19.63 1.50 1.15
N SER A 124 -19.97 1.11 -0.08
CA SER A 124 -19.44 1.74 -1.30
C SER A 124 -19.83 3.22 -1.39
N CYS A 125 -21.09 3.54 -1.09
CA CYS A 125 -21.59 4.92 -1.05
C CYS A 125 -20.85 5.76 0.00
N CYS A 126 -20.67 5.24 1.24
CA CYS A 126 -19.89 5.90 2.28
C CYS A 126 -18.43 6.14 1.86
N GLN A 127 -17.81 5.20 1.15
CA GLN A 127 -16.46 5.35 0.63
C GLN A 127 -16.37 6.43 -0.45
N MET A 128 -17.35 6.51 -1.36
CA MET A 128 -17.42 7.58 -2.36
C MET A 128 -17.61 8.95 -1.71
N ILE A 129 -18.50 9.05 -0.72
CA ILE A 129 -18.70 10.28 0.07
C ILE A 129 -17.40 10.69 0.75
N SER A 130 -16.70 9.75 1.39
CA SER A 130 -15.38 10.01 2.01
C SER A 130 -14.38 10.57 1.01
N THR A 131 -14.33 10.03 -0.21
CA THR A 131 -13.43 10.50 -1.27
C THR A 131 -13.79 11.92 -1.73
N CYS A 132 -15.08 12.24 -1.84
CA CYS A 132 -15.54 13.59 -2.19
C CYS A 132 -15.20 14.61 -1.10
N LEU A 133 -15.48 14.29 0.18
CA LEU A 133 -15.16 15.12 1.33
C LEU A 133 -13.66 15.39 1.44
N PHE A 134 -12.84 14.38 1.23
CA PHE A 134 -11.39 14.52 1.18
C PHE A 134 -10.93 15.53 0.12
N ARG A 135 -11.51 15.47 -1.08
CA ARG A 135 -11.20 16.40 -2.17
C ARG A 135 -11.67 17.83 -1.92
N GLU A 136 -12.75 17.99 -1.15
CA GLU A 136 -13.25 19.30 -0.67
C GLU A 136 -12.45 19.85 0.52
N GLY A 137 -11.54 19.04 1.10
CA GLY A 137 -10.69 19.43 2.23
C GLY A 137 -11.28 19.11 3.60
N ASP A 138 -12.48 18.55 3.70
CA ASP A 138 -13.09 18.12 4.96
C ASP A 138 -12.58 16.72 5.35
N ILE A 139 -11.38 16.68 5.89
CA ILE A 139 -10.69 15.43 6.24
C ILE A 139 -11.38 14.73 7.42
N GLU A 140 -11.91 15.46 8.39
CA GLU A 140 -12.57 14.88 9.56
C GLU A 140 -13.82 14.09 9.18
N SER A 141 -14.71 14.70 8.42
CA SER A 141 -15.92 14.05 7.94
C SER A 141 -15.57 12.88 7.00
N ALA A 142 -14.51 13.01 6.19
CA ALA A 142 -14.03 11.92 5.34
C ALA A 142 -13.60 10.71 6.16
N ILE A 143 -12.86 10.91 7.27
CA ILE A 143 -12.44 9.83 8.18
C ILE A 143 -13.66 9.12 8.78
N VAL A 144 -14.67 9.88 9.21
CA VAL A 144 -15.89 9.29 9.79
C VAL A 144 -16.60 8.39 8.77
N GLN A 145 -16.79 8.86 7.55
CA GLN A 145 -17.44 8.08 6.49
C GLN A 145 -16.60 6.86 6.10
N GLN A 146 -15.28 7.02 6.01
CA GLN A 146 -14.38 5.91 5.71
C GLN A 146 -14.41 4.81 6.78
N ARG A 147 -14.45 5.19 8.06
CA ARG A 147 -14.59 4.23 9.16
C ARG A 147 -15.92 3.48 9.11
N ARG A 148 -17.03 4.17 8.77
CA ARG A 148 -18.34 3.51 8.57
C ARG A 148 -18.24 2.46 7.45
N ALA A 149 -17.67 2.82 6.31
CA ALA A 149 -17.50 1.90 5.19
C ALA A 149 -16.69 0.66 5.59
N ILE A 150 -15.55 0.85 6.28
CA ILE A 150 -14.69 -0.24 6.75
C ILE A 150 -15.48 -1.17 7.70
N THR A 151 -16.19 -0.61 8.68
CA THR A 151 -16.97 -1.41 9.65
C THR A 151 -18.02 -2.28 8.96
N ILE A 152 -18.69 -1.75 7.94
CA ILE A 152 -19.67 -2.50 7.16
C ILE A 152 -18.98 -3.61 6.36
N TYR A 153 -17.87 -3.29 5.66
CA TYR A 153 -17.10 -4.27 4.90
C TYR A 153 -16.53 -5.39 5.79
N GLU A 154 -16.03 -5.04 6.98
CA GLU A 154 -15.52 -6.02 7.95
C GLU A 154 -16.60 -7.01 8.37
N ARG A 155 -17.82 -6.53 8.59
CA ARG A 155 -18.96 -7.37 8.98
C ARG A 155 -19.46 -8.24 7.83
N LEU A 156 -19.46 -7.72 6.59
CA LEU A 156 -19.97 -8.45 5.43
C LEU A 156 -18.95 -9.44 4.85
N HIS A 157 -17.69 -9.04 4.76
CA HIS A 157 -16.67 -9.77 3.99
C HIS A 157 -15.52 -10.33 4.85
N GLY A 158 -15.46 -9.95 6.12
CA GLY A 158 -14.31 -10.27 6.99
C GLY A 158 -13.15 -9.29 6.85
N LEU A 159 -12.23 -9.34 7.83
CA LEU A 159 -11.12 -8.39 7.97
C LEU A 159 -10.12 -8.43 6.82
N ASP A 160 -10.00 -9.55 6.15
CA ASP A 160 -9.04 -9.84 5.10
C ASP A 160 -9.64 -9.85 3.70
N SER A 161 -10.68 -9.09 3.49
CA SER A 161 -11.24 -8.83 2.17
C SER A 161 -10.54 -7.67 1.47
N ALA A 162 -10.55 -7.68 0.13
CA ALA A 162 -9.99 -6.60 -0.68
C ALA A 162 -10.59 -5.23 -0.34
N TYR A 163 -11.89 -5.18 -0.04
CA TYR A 163 -12.60 -3.97 0.33
C TYR A 163 -12.09 -3.37 1.65
N VAL A 164 -11.84 -4.22 2.65
CA VAL A 164 -11.31 -3.80 3.95
C VAL A 164 -9.86 -3.33 3.82
N VAL A 165 -9.04 -4.05 3.05
CA VAL A 165 -7.65 -3.67 2.78
C VAL A 165 -7.57 -2.30 2.12
N GLN A 166 -8.36 -2.07 1.05
CA GLN A 166 -8.46 -0.76 0.39
C GLN A 166 -9.01 0.32 1.33
N GLY A 167 -9.97 -0.06 2.16
CA GLY A 167 -10.54 0.83 3.16
C GLY A 167 -9.50 1.34 4.17
N TYR A 168 -8.67 0.44 4.70
CA TYR A 168 -7.57 0.81 5.60
C TYR A 168 -6.47 1.61 4.90
N ASP A 169 -6.14 1.29 3.65
CA ASP A 169 -5.17 2.05 2.85
C ASP A 169 -5.65 3.50 2.64
N HIS A 170 -6.93 3.68 2.30
CA HIS A 170 -7.54 5.00 2.17
C HIS A 170 -7.58 5.74 3.52
N LEU A 171 -7.94 5.05 4.61
CA LEU A 171 -7.95 5.64 5.95
C LEU A 171 -6.54 6.09 6.38
N ALA A 172 -5.51 5.30 6.07
CA ALA A 172 -4.12 5.67 6.31
C ALA A 172 -3.73 6.93 5.54
N THR A 173 -4.18 7.06 4.29
CA THR A 173 -3.96 8.27 3.47
C THR A 173 -4.65 9.49 4.06
N LEU A 174 -5.88 9.36 4.59
CA LEU A 174 -6.60 10.46 5.25
C LEU A 174 -5.87 10.96 6.50
N TYR A 175 -5.43 10.04 7.37
CA TYR A 175 -4.65 10.41 8.55
C TYR A 175 -3.29 11.01 8.20
N HIS A 176 -2.66 10.53 7.13
CA HIS A 176 -1.41 11.09 6.63
C HIS A 176 -1.58 12.56 6.20
N GLN A 177 -2.65 12.87 5.47
CA GLN A 177 -2.98 14.25 5.08
C GLN A 177 -3.37 15.15 6.27
N LYS A 178 -3.85 14.55 7.34
CA LYS A 178 -4.11 15.24 8.62
C LYS A 178 -2.83 15.46 9.44
N TYR A 179 -1.68 14.96 8.98
CA TYR A 179 -0.40 14.96 9.71
C TYR A 179 -0.41 14.13 11.01
N GLU A 180 -1.37 13.25 11.18
CA GLU A 180 -1.41 12.27 12.28
C GLU A 180 -0.63 11.00 11.88
N HIS A 181 0.71 11.11 11.89
CA HIS A 181 1.62 10.08 11.37
C HIS A 181 1.45 8.72 12.06
N ASP A 182 1.28 8.69 13.39
CA ASP A 182 1.12 7.44 14.15
C ASP A 182 -0.13 6.66 13.72
N MET A 183 -1.24 7.37 13.52
CA MET A 183 -2.48 6.75 13.06
C MET A 183 -2.37 6.30 11.61
N ALA A 184 -1.74 7.11 10.76
CA ALA A 184 -1.49 6.75 9.36
C ALA A 184 -0.67 5.47 9.25
N ILE A 185 0.43 5.37 9.99
CA ILE A 185 1.31 4.18 10.05
C ILE A 185 0.53 2.97 10.58
N LYS A 186 -0.24 3.14 11.66
CA LYS A 186 -1.05 2.06 12.25
C LYS A 186 -2.04 1.45 11.25
N PHE A 187 -2.76 2.27 10.50
CA PHE A 187 -3.72 1.79 9.51
C PHE A 187 -3.03 1.27 8.25
N GLY A 188 -1.91 1.87 7.84
CA GLY A 188 -1.08 1.35 6.75
C GLY A 188 -0.52 -0.05 7.05
N LEU A 189 -0.03 -0.29 8.27
CA LEU A 189 0.41 -1.61 8.72
C LEU A 189 -0.73 -2.62 8.72
N LYS A 190 -1.94 -2.24 9.16
CA LYS A 190 -3.12 -3.12 9.09
C LYS A 190 -3.46 -3.50 7.67
N SER A 191 -3.45 -2.53 6.75
CA SER A 191 -3.71 -2.77 5.33
C SER A 191 -2.71 -3.79 4.76
N ILE A 192 -1.41 -3.59 4.97
CA ILE A 192 -0.35 -4.51 4.51
C ILE A 192 -0.48 -5.90 5.14
N TYR A 193 -0.79 -5.96 6.44
CA TYR A 193 -0.96 -7.24 7.14
C TYR A 193 -2.07 -8.10 6.51
N TYR A 194 -3.26 -7.52 6.34
CA TYR A 194 -4.37 -8.25 5.72
C TYR A 194 -4.14 -8.54 4.24
N GLN A 195 -3.46 -7.65 3.53
CA GLN A 195 -3.08 -7.87 2.14
C GLN A 195 -2.12 -9.05 2.00
N LYS A 196 -1.13 -9.19 2.89
CA LYS A 196 -0.23 -10.36 2.92
C LYS A 196 -1.00 -11.66 3.14
N ILE A 197 -1.98 -11.65 4.06
CA ILE A 197 -2.83 -12.82 4.31
C ILE A 197 -3.62 -13.19 3.04
N MET A 198 -4.17 -12.20 2.33
CA MET A 198 -4.93 -12.43 1.10
C MET A 198 -4.06 -12.99 -0.03
N CYS A 199 -2.85 -12.46 -0.21
CA CYS A 199 -1.99 -12.82 -1.32
C CYS A 199 -1.15 -14.09 -1.06
N GLY A 200 -1.25 -14.71 0.12
CA GLY A 200 -0.46 -15.89 0.46
C GLY A 200 1.06 -15.65 0.50
N GLY A 201 1.49 -14.39 0.59
CA GLY A 201 2.91 -14.02 0.61
C GLY A 201 3.53 -13.76 -0.76
N PHE A 202 2.79 -13.92 -1.86
CA PHE A 202 3.30 -13.61 -3.20
C PHE A 202 3.42 -12.11 -3.45
N GLY A 203 4.44 -11.74 -4.24
CA GLY A 203 4.61 -10.39 -4.74
C GLY A 203 3.41 -9.99 -5.60
N ASN A 204 2.73 -8.92 -5.18
CA ASN A 204 1.65 -8.31 -5.92
C ASN A 204 1.96 -6.82 -6.02
N SER A 205 1.71 -6.22 -7.17
CA SER A 205 1.94 -4.78 -7.39
C SER A 205 1.20 -3.91 -6.36
N THR A 206 0.03 -4.37 -5.88
CA THR A 206 -0.71 -3.67 -4.83
C THR A 206 0.03 -3.69 -3.48
N LEU A 207 0.68 -4.81 -3.13
CA LEU A 207 1.48 -4.93 -1.91
C LEU A 207 2.76 -4.10 -2.00
N THR A 208 3.41 -4.07 -3.17
CA THR A 208 4.56 -3.19 -3.43
C THR A 208 4.18 -1.73 -3.22
N ASN A 209 3.06 -1.28 -3.79
CA ASN A 209 2.56 0.08 -3.61
C ASN A 209 2.19 0.39 -2.14
N GLY A 210 1.64 -0.58 -1.42
CA GLY A 210 1.37 -0.48 0.01
C GLY A 210 2.65 -0.20 0.82
N TYR A 211 3.74 -0.93 0.54
CA TYR A 211 5.03 -0.70 1.19
C TYR A 211 5.65 0.64 0.81
N ILE A 212 5.51 1.10 -0.44
CA ILE A 212 5.97 2.43 -0.86
C ILE A 212 5.25 3.52 -0.08
N LYS A 213 3.92 3.45 0.01
CA LYS A 213 3.12 4.42 0.79
C LYS A 213 3.51 4.41 2.27
N LEU A 214 3.64 3.23 2.87
CA LEU A 214 4.06 3.10 4.26
C LEU A 214 5.47 3.67 4.48
N GLY A 215 6.40 3.42 3.56
CA GLY A 215 7.74 3.99 3.58
C GLY A 215 7.74 5.52 3.56
N ASN A 216 6.87 6.14 2.73
CA ASN A 216 6.69 7.59 2.69
C ASN A 216 6.14 8.12 4.03
N MET A 217 5.14 7.44 4.63
CA MET A 217 4.61 7.81 5.95
C MET A 217 5.68 7.75 7.04
N TYR A 218 6.51 6.70 7.05
CA TYR A 218 7.64 6.60 7.97
C TYR A 218 8.71 7.67 7.73
N GLN A 219 8.97 8.01 6.48
CA GLN A 219 9.93 9.06 6.12
C GLN A 219 9.48 10.43 6.66
N GLU A 220 8.20 10.79 6.51
CA GLU A 220 7.64 12.03 7.03
C GLU A 220 7.59 12.05 8.56
N ALA A 221 7.32 10.89 9.18
CA ALA A 221 7.44 10.72 10.63
C ALA A 221 8.90 10.68 11.12
N GLN A 222 9.89 10.88 10.25
CA GLN A 222 11.33 10.83 10.55
C GLN A 222 11.84 9.46 11.05
N HIS A 223 11.08 8.41 10.87
CA HIS A 223 11.48 7.04 11.18
C HIS A 223 12.28 6.41 10.02
N PHE A 224 13.43 6.98 9.70
CA PHE A 224 14.22 6.67 8.49
C PHE A 224 14.60 5.20 8.37
N LYS A 225 14.93 4.51 9.48
CA LYS A 225 15.27 3.07 9.45
C LYS A 225 14.09 2.21 8.99
N ALA A 226 12.89 2.52 9.48
CA ALA A 226 11.68 1.81 9.08
C ALA A 226 11.30 2.11 7.62
N ALA A 227 11.48 3.36 7.16
CA ALA A 227 11.29 3.72 5.76
C ALA A 227 12.21 2.93 4.82
N VAL A 228 13.50 2.82 5.15
CA VAL A 228 14.47 1.99 4.38
C VAL A 228 14.01 0.54 4.31
N HIS A 229 13.55 -0.02 5.43
CA HIS A 229 13.04 -1.40 5.45
C HIS A 229 11.84 -1.57 4.52
N CYS A 230 10.88 -0.64 4.56
CA CYS A 230 9.70 -0.68 3.68
C CYS A 230 10.08 -0.60 2.19
N TYR A 231 10.99 0.30 1.81
CA TYR A 231 11.44 0.42 0.41
C TYR A 231 12.21 -0.82 -0.06
N ASN A 232 13.02 -1.44 0.80
CA ASN A 232 13.71 -2.68 0.46
C ASN A 232 12.73 -3.86 0.29
N GLU A 233 11.69 -3.95 1.13
CA GLU A 233 10.63 -4.94 0.95
C GLU A 233 9.85 -4.69 -0.35
N ALA A 234 9.57 -3.43 -0.70
CA ALA A 234 8.97 -3.08 -1.97
C ALA A 234 9.83 -3.52 -3.16
N ILE A 235 11.14 -3.33 -3.12
CA ILE A 235 12.08 -3.80 -4.16
C ILE A 235 12.05 -5.33 -4.26
N ARG A 236 12.06 -6.04 -3.13
CA ARG A 236 12.01 -7.50 -3.11
C ARG A 236 10.74 -8.06 -3.75
N LEU A 237 9.62 -7.37 -3.58
CA LEU A 237 8.32 -7.77 -4.12
C LEU A 237 8.08 -7.31 -5.56
N SER A 238 8.89 -6.41 -6.09
CA SER A 238 8.74 -5.83 -7.43
C SER A 238 9.51 -6.57 -8.52
N SER A 239 9.81 -7.87 -8.32
CA SER A 239 10.48 -8.72 -9.32
C SER A 239 9.80 -8.69 -10.69
N ASP A 240 8.47 -8.65 -10.70
CA ASP A 240 7.66 -8.68 -11.92
C ASP A 240 7.48 -7.31 -12.58
N ASN A 241 7.77 -6.22 -11.86
CA ASN A 241 7.69 -4.85 -12.37
C ASN A 241 8.95 -4.03 -12.03
N PRO A 242 9.97 -4.09 -12.91
CA PRO A 242 11.22 -3.36 -12.68
C PRO A 242 11.06 -1.82 -12.59
N LEU A 243 9.96 -1.25 -13.11
CA LEU A 243 9.69 0.19 -12.97
C LEU A 243 9.41 0.57 -11.52
N ASP A 244 8.71 -0.28 -10.76
CA ASP A 244 8.47 -0.05 -9.34
C ASP A 244 9.79 -0.17 -8.55
N SER A 245 10.67 -1.12 -8.93
CA SER A 245 12.03 -1.20 -8.35
C SER A 245 12.82 0.08 -8.59
N ALA A 246 12.78 0.63 -9.81
CA ALA A 246 13.48 1.89 -10.13
C ALA A 246 12.94 3.05 -9.30
N HIS A 247 11.63 3.12 -9.10
CA HIS A 247 11.00 4.12 -8.23
C HIS A 247 11.44 3.98 -6.77
N CYS A 248 11.48 2.75 -6.24
CA CYS A 248 11.96 2.49 -4.88
C CYS A 248 13.44 2.88 -4.70
N TYR A 249 14.31 2.61 -5.69
CA TYR A 249 15.69 3.06 -5.65
C TYR A 249 15.82 4.58 -5.61
N HIS A 250 14.97 5.30 -6.35
CA HIS A 250 14.91 6.76 -6.26
C HIS A 250 14.52 7.24 -4.85
N LEU A 251 13.48 6.63 -4.24
CA LEU A 251 13.06 6.97 -2.87
C LEU A 251 14.18 6.70 -1.84
N LEU A 252 14.89 5.57 -1.97
CA LEU A 252 16.06 5.28 -1.14
C LEU A 252 17.19 6.29 -1.34
N ALA A 253 17.42 6.75 -2.57
CA ALA A 253 18.41 7.77 -2.87
C ALA A 253 18.06 9.12 -2.22
N VAL A 254 16.79 9.54 -2.32
CA VAL A 254 16.30 10.76 -1.66
C VAL A 254 16.46 10.64 -0.14
N LEU A 255 16.03 9.53 0.46
CA LEU A 255 16.14 9.28 1.89
C LEU A 255 17.61 9.28 2.37
N SER A 256 18.50 8.62 1.61
CA SER A 256 19.95 8.61 1.91
C SER A 256 20.55 10.01 1.79
N SER A 257 20.06 10.85 0.88
CA SER A 257 20.50 12.24 0.77
C SER A 257 20.06 13.07 1.99
N VAL A 258 18.83 12.88 2.49
CA VAL A 258 18.32 13.54 3.70
C VAL A 258 19.13 13.12 4.93
N THR A 259 19.52 11.86 5.04
CA THR A 259 20.36 11.34 6.13
C THR A 259 21.87 11.63 5.94
N ARG A 260 22.23 12.50 4.98
CA ARG A 260 23.61 12.88 4.62
C ARG A 260 24.52 11.74 4.17
N GLN A 261 23.96 10.62 3.76
CA GLN A 261 24.68 9.49 3.17
C GLN A 261 24.81 9.65 1.65
N HIS A 262 25.50 10.71 1.20
CA HIS A 262 25.54 11.12 -0.20
C HIS A 262 26.10 10.07 -1.16
N LYS A 263 27.05 9.24 -0.71
CA LYS A 263 27.59 8.13 -1.53
C LYS A 263 26.52 7.07 -1.78
N GLY A 264 25.80 6.63 -0.73
CA GLY A 264 24.70 5.67 -0.85
C GLY A 264 23.56 6.20 -1.71
N ALA A 265 23.23 7.50 -1.58
CA ALA A 265 22.24 8.15 -2.42
C ALA A 265 22.60 8.07 -3.92
N LEU A 266 23.86 8.31 -4.27
CA LEU A 266 24.33 8.19 -5.65
C LEU A 266 24.26 6.75 -6.16
N GLU A 267 24.65 5.76 -5.36
CA GLU A 267 24.61 4.34 -5.75
C GLU A 267 23.18 3.87 -6.01
N PHE A 268 22.24 4.23 -5.14
CA PHE A 268 20.82 3.88 -5.34
C PHE A 268 20.25 4.51 -6.60
N GLU A 269 20.50 5.81 -6.83
CA GLU A 269 19.99 6.49 -8.04
C GLU A 269 20.61 5.92 -9.32
N GLN A 270 21.90 5.56 -9.31
CA GLN A 270 22.54 4.90 -10.44
C GLN A 270 21.89 3.54 -10.78
N ARG A 271 21.51 2.76 -9.77
CA ARG A 271 20.78 1.49 -9.97
C ARG A 271 19.42 1.75 -10.61
N GLY A 272 18.65 2.72 -10.09
CA GLY A 272 17.37 3.11 -10.67
C GLY A 272 17.50 3.62 -12.11
N TYR A 273 18.46 4.49 -12.38
CA TYR A 273 18.76 5.00 -13.73
C TYR A 273 19.11 3.86 -14.71
N LYS A 274 19.93 2.89 -14.28
CA LYS A 274 20.28 1.74 -15.13
C LYS A 274 19.06 0.94 -15.55
N ILE A 275 18.12 0.68 -14.61
CA ILE A 275 16.87 -0.02 -14.90
C ILE A 275 16.01 0.79 -15.89
N LEU A 276 15.82 2.10 -15.66
CA LEU A 276 15.04 2.95 -16.55
C LEU A 276 15.65 3.04 -17.95
N LYS A 277 16.98 3.13 -18.05
CA LYS A 277 17.70 3.19 -19.33
C LYS A 277 17.52 1.90 -20.12
N THR A 278 17.55 0.73 -19.48
CA THR A 278 17.38 -0.56 -20.16
C THR A 278 15.95 -0.80 -20.61
N LEU A 279 14.94 -0.34 -19.83
CA LEU A 279 13.52 -0.59 -20.13
C LEU A 279 12.89 0.44 -21.05
N LEU A 280 13.17 1.72 -20.84
CA LEU A 280 12.51 2.84 -21.53
C LEU A 280 13.40 3.51 -22.58
N GLY A 281 14.69 3.13 -22.62
CA GLY A 281 15.69 3.77 -23.45
C GLY A 281 16.20 5.12 -22.89
N PRO A 282 17.27 5.68 -23.49
CA PRO A 282 17.92 6.89 -22.98
C PRO A 282 17.07 8.16 -23.18
N ASP A 283 16.19 8.18 -24.19
CA ASP A 283 15.42 9.38 -24.59
C ASP A 283 14.13 9.57 -23.79
N SER A 284 13.70 8.57 -23.03
CA SER A 284 12.49 8.66 -22.23
C SER A 284 12.55 9.82 -21.23
N PRO A 285 11.47 10.58 -21.02
CA PRO A 285 11.40 11.65 -20.03
C PRO A 285 11.79 11.19 -18.62
N ARG A 286 11.35 9.98 -18.23
CA ARG A 286 11.69 9.39 -16.93
C ARG A 286 13.19 9.08 -16.81
N THR A 287 13.83 8.59 -17.86
CA THR A 287 15.26 8.32 -17.88
C THR A 287 16.07 9.61 -17.83
N LYS A 288 15.66 10.65 -18.56
CA LYS A 288 16.28 11.98 -18.51
C LYS A 288 16.16 12.60 -17.10
N GLN A 289 15.01 12.45 -16.47
CA GLN A 289 14.81 12.91 -15.10
C GLN A 289 15.74 12.19 -14.12
N ALA A 290 15.81 10.85 -14.16
CA ALA A 290 16.72 10.07 -13.32
C ALA A 290 18.19 10.48 -13.55
N PHE A 291 18.59 10.74 -14.79
CA PHE A 291 19.94 11.22 -15.10
C PHE A 291 20.23 12.60 -14.47
N SER A 292 19.23 13.48 -14.43
CA SER A 292 19.37 14.78 -13.75
C SER A 292 19.61 14.62 -12.24
N TRP A 293 18.91 13.63 -11.61
CA TRP A 293 19.13 13.30 -10.20
C TRP A 293 20.51 12.69 -9.95
N VAL A 294 21.00 11.80 -10.83
CA VAL A 294 22.37 11.28 -10.75
C VAL A 294 23.39 12.42 -10.75
N LYS A 295 23.24 13.41 -11.65
CA LYS A 295 24.11 14.61 -11.68
C LYS A 295 24.07 15.37 -10.35
N LYS A 296 22.86 15.62 -9.82
CA LYS A 296 22.66 16.34 -8.56
C LYS A 296 23.34 15.61 -7.38
N PHE A 297 23.14 14.29 -7.25
CA PHE A 297 23.77 13.51 -6.19
C PHE A 297 25.28 13.41 -6.36
N THR A 298 25.80 13.35 -7.60
CA THR A 298 27.25 13.43 -7.86
C THR A 298 27.84 14.74 -7.36
N GLN A 299 27.18 15.88 -7.62
CA GLN A 299 27.60 17.17 -7.12
C GLN A 299 27.64 17.21 -5.58
N ASN A 300 26.61 16.66 -4.92
CA ASN A 300 26.56 16.58 -3.45
C ASN A 300 27.72 15.75 -2.88
N VAL A 301 28.04 14.61 -3.51
CA VAL A 301 29.20 13.80 -3.12
C VAL A 301 30.51 14.58 -3.27
N VAL A 302 30.72 15.29 -4.39
CA VAL A 302 31.92 16.09 -4.62
C VAL A 302 32.08 17.21 -3.58
N VAL A 303 30.98 17.93 -3.27
CA VAL A 303 30.96 18.97 -2.24
C VAL A 303 31.34 18.39 -0.87
N THR A 304 30.75 17.24 -0.52
CA THR A 304 31.05 16.58 0.77
C THR A 304 32.52 16.14 0.86
N ILE A 305 33.08 15.58 -0.21
CA ILE A 305 34.48 15.16 -0.24
C ILE A 305 35.41 16.39 -0.10
N LYS A 306 35.10 17.49 -0.80
CA LYS A 306 35.89 18.73 -0.67
C LYS A 306 35.83 19.28 0.75
N ALA A 307 34.65 19.33 1.37
CA ALA A 307 34.49 19.80 2.74
C ALA A 307 35.27 18.92 3.75
N THR A 308 35.19 17.60 3.62
CA THR A 308 35.92 16.69 4.52
C THR A 308 37.43 16.76 4.35
N ARG A 309 37.93 16.99 3.12
CA ARG A 309 39.37 17.21 2.87
C ARG A 309 39.85 18.55 3.50
N GLY A 310 39.07 19.62 3.32
CA GLY A 310 39.40 20.92 3.94
C GLY A 310 39.49 20.82 5.46
N ILE A 311 38.52 20.19 6.12
CA ILE A 311 38.55 19.98 7.58
C ILE A 311 39.76 19.12 8.02
N ALA A 312 40.11 18.09 7.24
CA ALA A 312 41.25 17.23 7.55
C ALA A 312 42.60 17.98 7.41
N GLU A 313 42.72 18.87 6.42
CA GLU A 313 43.90 19.71 6.24
C GLU A 313 44.00 20.76 7.34
N GLU A 314 42.90 21.38 7.75
CA GLU A 314 42.84 22.34 8.84
C GLU A 314 43.26 21.71 10.17
N LYS A 315 42.73 20.52 10.51
CA LYS A 315 43.13 19.75 11.70
C LYS A 315 44.62 19.37 11.67
N LYS A 316 45.18 19.06 10.49
CA LYS A 316 46.63 18.80 10.36
C LYS A 316 47.45 20.06 10.64
N ARG A 317 47.01 21.23 10.15
CA ARG A 317 47.67 22.52 10.40
C ARG A 317 47.62 22.90 11.89
N GLU A 318 46.42 22.75 12.53
CA GLU A 318 46.25 22.99 13.97
C GLU A 318 47.18 22.09 14.82
N LYS A 319 47.23 20.78 14.48
CA LYS A 319 48.12 19.85 15.18
C LYS A 319 49.59 20.22 15.00
N ALA A 320 50.03 20.55 13.80
CA ALA A 320 51.38 20.98 13.52
C ALA A 320 51.74 22.29 14.29
N LEU A 321 50.78 23.22 14.38
CA LEU A 321 50.96 24.45 15.16
C LEU A 321 51.08 24.16 16.67
N GLN A 322 50.27 23.25 17.21
CA GLN A 322 50.34 22.83 18.61
C GLN A 322 51.67 22.12 18.93
N ASP A 323 52.16 21.28 18.02
CA ASP A 323 53.46 20.59 18.18
C ASP A 323 54.63 21.58 18.13
N LEU A 324 54.57 22.62 17.29
CA LEU A 324 55.55 23.72 17.26
C LEU A 324 55.53 24.52 18.58
N LEU A 325 54.37 24.93 19.05
CA LEU A 325 54.22 25.66 20.32
C LEU A 325 54.74 24.87 21.52
N ARG A 326 54.57 23.54 21.52
CA ARG A 326 55.12 22.66 22.58
C ARG A 326 56.66 22.56 22.51
N SER A 327 57.25 22.59 21.31
CA SER A 327 58.68 22.52 21.12
C SER A 327 59.42 23.83 21.55
N ASP A 328 58.73 24.99 21.45
CA ASP A 328 59.24 26.26 21.87
C ASP A 328 59.13 26.52 23.38
N ILE A 329 58.21 25.83 24.09
CA ILE A 329 58.11 25.94 25.57
C ILE A 329 59.08 24.99 26.28
N SER A 330 59.67 24.03 25.55
CA SER A 330 60.66 23.08 26.12
C SER A 330 62.13 23.45 25.88
N LYS A 331 62.38 24.62 25.30
CA LYS A 331 63.69 25.28 25.23
C LYS A 331 63.79 26.43 26.23
#